data_d4d7bb850a393eb6825df8ff88334c08
#
_entry.id   d4d7bb850a393eb6825df8ff88334c08
#
_cell.length_a   1.000
_cell.length_b   1.000
_cell.length_c   1.000
_cell.angle_alpha   90.00
_cell.angle_beta   90.00
_cell.angle_gamma   90.00
#
_symmetry.space_group_name_H-M   'P 1'
#
loop_
_entity.id
_entity.type
_entity.pdbx_description
1 polymer ?
#
loop_
_entity_poly.entity_id
_entity_poly.type
_entity_poly.pdbx_seq_one_letter_code
_entity_poly.pdbx_strand_id
1 'polypeptide(L)'
;MTREELRSKLAEFKLETRGVKDVLKKRLKNYYKKQKLMQKEYINGDSCYDYICVVDFEATCEEGNPPEFVHEIIEFPVVLVNTRTLEISFFPLKSTFPLFGACWLRGRPCSGWKAICPVRNPIMAKSGGSHTGSGGACSFLPAAGQVTAVAFGLQEDTFQQYVKPEINPKLSDFCISLTGITQDIVDKADIFPQVLQNVIDWMRQRELGTKYSYSMLTDGSWDMSKFLNIQCRISRIKYPSFAKKWINIRKSYGNFYKVPRNQTKLTIMLENLGMNYDGRPHSGLDDSKNIARIAIRMLQDGCDLRVNERIHGGQLMTVSSSVPLEGAPAPQMPRYRN
;
A
#
# COMPACT_ATOMS: atom_id res chain seq x y z
N MET A 1 4.81 -31.10 -13.96
CA MET A 1 5.93 -30.58 -13.14
C MET A 1 5.55 -30.69 -11.67
N THR A 2 6.42 -31.26 -10.87
CA THR A 2 6.34 -31.29 -9.41
C THR A 2 6.56 -29.88 -8.82
N ARG A 3 6.37 -29.71 -7.52
CA ARG A 3 6.64 -28.43 -6.86
C ARG A 3 8.13 -28.10 -6.86
N GLU A 4 8.96 -29.10 -6.69
CA GLU A 4 10.43 -29.01 -6.68
C GLU A 4 10.97 -28.62 -8.05
N GLU A 5 10.50 -29.24 -9.12
CA GLU A 5 10.87 -28.87 -10.51
C GLU A 5 10.47 -27.42 -10.84
N LEU A 6 9.32 -26.95 -10.36
CA LEU A 6 8.89 -25.56 -10.53
C LEU A 6 9.82 -24.59 -9.79
N ARG A 7 10.19 -24.93 -8.55
CA ARG A 7 11.13 -24.13 -7.75
C ARG A 7 12.51 -24.04 -8.41
N SER A 8 13.04 -25.17 -8.86
CA SER A 8 14.33 -25.21 -9.55
C SER A 8 14.33 -24.33 -10.79
N LYS A 9 13.30 -24.41 -11.63
CA LYS A 9 13.17 -23.57 -12.82
C LYS A 9 13.00 -22.10 -12.51
N LEU A 10 12.24 -21.75 -11.48
CA LEU A 10 12.08 -20.37 -11.07
C LEU A 10 13.39 -19.80 -10.50
N ALA A 11 14.14 -20.59 -9.74
CA ALA A 11 15.46 -20.20 -9.24
C ALA A 11 16.46 -19.95 -10.38
N GLU A 12 16.46 -20.80 -11.41
CA GLU A 12 17.27 -20.62 -12.64
C GLU A 12 17.02 -19.25 -13.28
N PHE A 13 15.75 -18.80 -13.30
CA PHE A 13 15.37 -17.49 -13.85
C PHE A 13 15.44 -16.34 -12.82
N LYS A 14 16.02 -16.57 -11.64
CA LYS A 14 16.10 -15.60 -10.53
C LYS A 14 14.73 -15.04 -10.12
N LEU A 15 13.69 -15.87 -10.20
CA LEU A 15 12.33 -15.54 -9.80
C LEU A 15 12.05 -16.08 -8.40
N GLU A 16 11.05 -15.50 -7.74
CA GLU A 16 10.61 -15.94 -6.41
C GLU A 16 10.14 -17.41 -6.41
N THR A 17 10.68 -18.23 -5.50
CA THR A 17 10.45 -19.67 -5.42
C THR A 17 9.44 -20.08 -4.35
N ARG A 18 9.01 -19.14 -3.50
CA ARG A 18 8.01 -19.38 -2.45
C ARG A 18 6.58 -19.35 -3.01
N GLY A 19 5.72 -20.09 -2.36
CA GLY A 19 4.29 -20.17 -2.68
C GLY A 19 3.81 -21.57 -2.96
N VAL A 20 2.50 -21.73 -3.13
CA VAL A 20 1.84 -22.99 -3.49
C VAL A 20 2.06 -23.33 -4.98
N LYS A 21 1.86 -24.61 -5.33
CA LYS A 21 2.15 -25.13 -6.68
C LYS A 21 1.49 -24.30 -7.81
N ASP A 22 0.26 -23.85 -7.63
CA ASP A 22 -0.48 -23.10 -8.65
C ASP A 22 0.08 -21.69 -8.84
N VAL A 23 0.53 -21.04 -7.78
CA VAL A 23 1.24 -19.76 -7.83
C VAL A 23 2.55 -19.91 -8.58
N LEU A 24 3.35 -20.94 -8.26
CA LEU A 24 4.63 -21.22 -8.95
C LEU A 24 4.43 -21.49 -10.44
N LYS A 25 3.42 -22.32 -10.81
CA LYS A 25 3.05 -22.57 -12.21
C LYS A 25 2.68 -21.29 -12.94
N LYS A 26 1.85 -20.44 -12.30
CA LYS A 26 1.39 -19.18 -12.91
C LYS A 26 2.55 -18.23 -13.14
N ARG A 27 3.44 -18.08 -12.15
CA ARG A 27 4.65 -17.25 -12.23
C ARG A 27 5.55 -17.71 -13.40
N LEU A 28 5.84 -18.99 -13.50
CA LEU A 28 6.64 -19.54 -14.58
C LEU A 28 5.99 -19.37 -15.96
N LYS A 29 4.66 -19.59 -16.06
CA LYS A 29 3.92 -19.38 -17.32
C LYS A 29 3.96 -17.92 -17.77
N ASN A 30 3.81 -16.99 -16.85
CA ASN A 30 3.86 -15.56 -17.15
C ASN A 30 5.27 -15.12 -17.56
N TYR A 31 6.31 -15.65 -16.93
CA TYR A 31 7.68 -15.42 -17.36
C TYR A 31 7.90 -15.82 -18.81
N TYR A 32 7.54 -17.04 -19.21
CA TYR A 32 7.66 -17.46 -20.59
C TYR A 32 6.80 -16.64 -21.57
N LYS A 33 5.60 -16.23 -21.14
CA LYS A 33 4.76 -15.34 -21.95
C LYS A 33 5.44 -14.00 -22.17
N LYS A 34 6.03 -13.40 -21.14
CA LYS A 34 6.78 -12.13 -21.21
C LYS A 34 8.00 -12.27 -22.13
N GLN A 35 8.75 -13.37 -22.04
CA GLN A 35 9.89 -13.65 -22.94
C GLN A 35 9.45 -13.71 -24.40
N LYS A 36 8.34 -14.40 -24.72
CA LYS A 36 7.80 -14.45 -26.08
C LYS A 36 7.32 -13.09 -26.59
N LEU A 37 6.78 -12.24 -25.73
CA LEU A 37 6.35 -10.88 -26.08
C LEU A 37 7.55 -9.95 -26.29
N MET A 38 8.62 -10.09 -25.52
CA MET A 38 9.86 -9.33 -25.72
C MET A 38 10.57 -9.67 -27.04
N GLN A 39 10.35 -10.88 -27.56
CA GLN A 39 10.84 -11.28 -28.92
C GLN A 39 9.97 -10.71 -30.06
N LYS A 40 8.76 -10.24 -29.75
CA LYS A 40 7.81 -9.62 -30.70
C LYS A 40 7.55 -8.17 -30.34
N GLU A 41 8.57 -7.32 -30.39
CA GLU A 41 8.47 -5.87 -30.22
C GLU A 41 7.67 -5.36 -29.01
N TYR A 42 8.39 -4.69 -28.14
CA TYR A 42 8.06 -3.54 -27.31
C TYR A 42 6.60 -3.09 -27.37
N ILE A 43 5.76 -3.71 -26.55
CA ILE A 43 4.53 -3.07 -26.11
C ILE A 43 4.71 -2.83 -24.62
N ASN A 44 4.79 -1.56 -24.27
CA ASN A 44 4.92 -1.03 -22.91
C ASN A 44 4.06 -1.82 -21.92
N GLY A 45 4.72 -2.48 -20.97
CA GLY A 45 4.08 -2.99 -19.77
C GLY A 45 3.84 -1.84 -18.80
N ASP A 46 3.20 -0.76 -19.27
CA ASP A 46 2.77 0.31 -18.38
C ASP A 46 1.65 -0.23 -17.49
N SER A 47 1.89 -0.24 -16.20
CA SER A 47 0.82 -0.41 -15.22
C SER A 47 -0.28 0.59 -15.54
N CYS A 48 -1.55 0.18 -15.41
CA CYS A 48 -2.69 1.08 -15.66
C CYS A 48 -2.69 2.32 -14.76
N TYR A 49 -1.96 2.31 -13.67
CA TYR A 49 -1.89 3.37 -12.68
C TYR A 49 -0.45 3.57 -12.23
N ASP A 50 -0.07 4.81 -11.91
CA ASP A 50 1.22 5.14 -11.27
C ASP A 50 1.24 4.68 -9.82
N TYR A 51 0.09 4.78 -9.14
CA TYR A 51 -0.07 4.41 -7.73
C TYR A 51 -1.33 3.60 -7.48
N ILE A 52 -1.28 2.77 -6.43
CA ILE A 52 -2.43 2.09 -5.85
C ILE A 52 -2.56 2.53 -4.39
N CYS A 53 -3.74 3.05 -4.03
CA CYS A 53 -4.11 3.42 -2.66
C CYS A 53 -4.84 2.23 -2.02
N VAL A 54 -4.18 1.52 -1.13
CA VAL A 54 -4.74 0.37 -0.42
C VAL A 54 -5.44 0.83 0.84
N VAL A 55 -6.67 0.38 1.05
CA VAL A 55 -7.52 0.74 2.19
C VAL A 55 -8.18 -0.50 2.75
N ASP A 56 -8.20 -0.60 4.08
CA ASP A 56 -8.97 -1.59 4.84
C ASP A 56 -9.48 -0.92 6.12
N PHE A 57 -10.78 -0.61 6.17
CA PHE A 57 -11.36 0.13 7.29
C PHE A 57 -11.60 -0.77 8.49
N GLU A 58 -11.34 -0.23 9.69
CA GLU A 58 -11.96 -0.76 10.89
C GLU A 58 -13.25 0.01 11.21
N ALA A 59 -14.25 -0.72 11.71
CA ALA A 59 -15.55 -0.15 12.02
C ALA A 59 -16.08 -0.65 13.36
N THR A 60 -16.97 0.13 13.99
CA THR A 60 -17.68 -0.33 15.18
C THR A 60 -18.36 -1.66 14.90
N CYS A 61 -18.28 -2.59 15.84
CA CYS A 61 -18.86 -3.92 15.71
C CYS A 61 -19.38 -4.44 17.06
N GLU A 62 -20.34 -5.38 16.97
CA GLU A 62 -20.93 -6.07 18.09
C GLU A 62 -20.79 -7.58 17.93
N GLU A 63 -20.73 -8.29 19.02
CA GLU A 63 -20.74 -9.75 18.99
C GLU A 63 -22.02 -10.26 18.31
N GLY A 64 -21.88 -11.27 17.44
CA GLY A 64 -23.01 -11.79 16.65
C GLY A 64 -23.47 -10.90 15.49
N ASN A 65 -22.90 -9.70 15.33
CA ASN A 65 -23.17 -8.77 14.22
C ASN A 65 -24.68 -8.56 13.97
N PRO A 66 -25.45 -7.97 14.91
CA PRO A 66 -26.90 -7.76 14.76
C PRO A 66 -27.25 -7.04 13.46
N PRO A 67 -28.30 -7.42 12.74
CA PRO A 67 -28.64 -6.84 11.44
C PRO A 67 -28.93 -5.33 11.49
N GLU A 68 -29.47 -4.85 12.61
CA GLU A 68 -29.79 -3.44 12.87
C GLU A 68 -28.61 -2.61 13.32
N PHE A 69 -27.46 -3.23 13.64
CA PHE A 69 -26.29 -2.52 14.10
C PHE A 69 -25.66 -1.69 12.98
N VAL A 70 -25.49 -0.40 13.25
CA VAL A 70 -24.91 0.53 12.29
C VAL A 70 -23.40 0.56 12.50
N HIS A 71 -22.67 0.04 11.52
CA HIS A 71 -21.21 0.07 11.54
C HIS A 71 -20.70 1.44 11.13
N GLU A 72 -19.97 2.11 12.02
CA GLU A 72 -19.30 3.38 11.77
C GLU A 72 -17.80 3.16 11.65
N ILE A 73 -17.17 3.82 10.68
CA ILE A 73 -15.70 3.74 10.52
C ILE A 73 -15.03 4.34 11.74
N ILE A 74 -14.10 3.61 12.35
CA ILE A 74 -13.29 4.04 13.50
C ILE A 74 -11.79 4.15 13.19
N GLU A 75 -11.33 3.58 12.06
CA GLU A 75 -9.97 3.75 11.54
C GLU A 75 -10.01 3.90 10.03
N PHE A 76 -9.32 4.92 9.52
CA PHE A 76 -9.15 5.17 8.09
C PHE A 76 -7.67 5.10 7.72
N PRO A 77 -7.15 3.96 7.30
CA PRO A 77 -5.81 3.81 6.80
C PRO A 77 -5.77 3.97 5.28
N VAL A 78 -4.65 4.46 4.76
CA VAL A 78 -4.29 4.37 3.34
C VAL A 78 -2.81 4.05 3.22
N VAL A 79 -2.47 3.03 2.44
CA VAL A 79 -1.09 2.66 2.11
C VAL A 79 -0.86 2.92 0.62
N LEU A 80 0.15 3.73 0.29
CA LEU A 80 0.46 4.09 -1.08
C LEU A 80 1.50 3.15 -1.69
N VAL A 81 1.11 2.43 -2.73
CA VAL A 81 1.98 1.53 -3.49
C VAL A 81 2.39 2.20 -4.80
N ASN A 82 3.69 2.30 -5.06
CA ASN A 82 4.22 2.71 -6.36
C ASN A 82 4.27 1.49 -7.28
N THR A 83 3.54 1.53 -8.39
CA THR A 83 3.42 0.40 -9.31
C THR A 83 4.63 0.23 -10.24
N ARG A 84 5.50 1.23 -10.33
CA ARG A 84 6.73 1.19 -11.13
C ARG A 84 7.89 0.58 -10.34
N THR A 85 8.07 1.04 -9.07
CA THR A 85 9.11 0.48 -8.19
C THR A 85 8.69 -0.84 -7.56
N LEU A 86 7.38 -1.12 -7.52
CA LEU A 86 6.79 -2.30 -6.86
C LEU A 86 7.09 -2.35 -5.36
N GLU A 87 6.97 -1.20 -4.72
CA GLU A 87 7.22 -0.99 -3.29
C GLU A 87 6.14 -0.10 -2.68
N ILE A 88 5.98 -0.19 -1.35
CA ILE A 88 5.27 0.84 -0.61
C ILE A 88 6.09 2.12 -0.77
N SER A 89 5.42 3.22 -1.18
CA SER A 89 6.08 4.50 -1.40
C SER A 89 6.70 5.04 -0.13
N PHE A 90 7.77 5.81 -0.27
CA PHE A 90 8.37 6.58 0.81
C PHE A 90 8.18 8.06 0.52
N PHE A 91 7.78 8.81 1.53
CA PHE A 91 7.66 10.26 1.45
C PHE A 91 8.72 10.90 2.35
N PRO A 92 9.47 11.88 1.86
CA PRO A 92 10.42 12.59 2.72
C PRO A 92 9.65 13.33 3.80
N LEU A 93 10.00 13.11 5.06
CA LEU A 93 9.50 13.92 6.16
C LEU A 93 9.80 15.39 5.83
N LYS A 94 8.78 16.22 5.70
CA LYS A 94 8.99 17.67 5.64
C LYS A 94 9.62 18.06 6.96
N SER A 95 10.93 18.33 6.96
CA SER A 95 11.57 18.95 8.10
C SER A 95 10.86 20.29 8.33
N THR A 96 10.20 20.45 9.46
CA THR A 96 9.60 21.73 9.90
C THR A 96 10.68 22.77 10.28
N PHE A 97 11.93 22.46 10.00
CA PHE A 97 12.99 23.45 10.09
C PHE A 97 13.04 24.25 8.78
N PRO A 98 12.91 25.57 8.83
CA PRO A 98 13.17 26.39 7.64
C PRO A 98 14.61 26.07 7.20
N LEU A 99 14.74 25.52 6.01
CA LEU A 99 16.04 25.43 5.34
C LEU A 99 16.52 26.86 5.18
N PHE A 100 17.38 27.31 6.09
CA PHE A 100 18.25 28.45 5.81
C PHE A 100 18.99 28.10 4.54
N GLY A 101 18.73 28.91 3.50
CA GLY A 101 19.20 28.69 2.16
C GLY A 101 20.66 28.26 2.12
N ALA A 102 20.90 27.07 1.60
CA ALA A 102 22.22 26.69 1.15
C ALA A 102 22.59 27.58 -0.02
N CYS A 103 23.29 28.67 0.29
CA CYS A 103 23.90 29.54 -0.71
C CYS A 103 25.09 28.77 -1.32
N TRP A 104 24.80 27.93 -2.31
CA TRP A 104 25.78 27.32 -3.19
C TRP A 104 25.81 28.09 -4.50
N LEU A 105 26.39 29.29 -4.47
CA LEU A 105 26.86 29.95 -5.67
C LEU A 105 28.26 30.52 -5.43
N ARG A 106 29.20 29.91 -6.15
CA ARG A 106 30.61 30.35 -6.35
C ARG A 106 31.55 30.31 -5.13
N GLY A 107 32.20 29.18 -4.94
CA GLY A 107 33.62 28.99 -4.62
C GLY A 107 34.35 30.09 -3.85
N ARG A 108 33.92 30.46 -2.63
CA ARG A 108 34.79 31.12 -1.61
C ARG A 108 34.30 30.79 -0.21
N PRO A 109 35.16 30.41 0.73
CA PRO A 109 34.79 30.17 2.12
C PRO A 109 34.54 31.49 2.83
N CYS A 110 33.36 31.69 3.44
CA CYS A 110 33.14 32.78 4.39
C CYS A 110 33.78 32.44 5.72
N SER A 111 34.84 33.13 6.09
CA SER A 111 35.42 33.14 7.42
C SER A 111 34.53 33.91 8.39
N GLY A 112 34.06 33.23 9.43
CA GLY A 112 33.45 33.90 10.57
C GLY A 112 32.11 33.37 11.06
N TRP A 113 32.04 32.16 11.61
CA TRP A 113 30.97 31.78 12.55
C TRP A 113 31.55 30.79 13.58
N LYS A 114 31.62 31.25 14.84
CA LYS A 114 31.94 30.41 16.00
C LYS A 114 30.74 29.50 16.27
N ALA A 115 30.92 28.20 16.13
CA ALA A 115 29.95 27.20 16.55
C ALA A 115 29.91 27.16 18.10
N ILE A 116 28.73 27.40 18.66
CA ILE A 116 28.41 27.12 20.06
C ILE A 116 27.79 25.72 20.10
N CYS A 117 28.57 24.74 20.52
CA CYS A 117 28.09 23.43 20.94
C CYS A 117 28.00 23.41 22.48
N PRO A 118 26.87 23.08 23.07
CA PRO A 118 26.82 22.71 24.47
C PRO A 118 26.77 21.17 24.60
N VAL A 119 27.95 20.58 24.83
CA VAL A 119 28.02 19.24 25.44
C VAL A 119 28.78 19.37 26.72
N ARG A 120 28.12 19.19 27.87
CA ARG A 120 28.69 19.03 29.21
C ARG A 120 29.12 17.58 29.41
N ASN A 121 30.34 17.39 29.60
CA ASN A 121 31.18 16.66 30.59
C ASN A 121 30.62 15.41 31.32
N PRO A 122 31.44 14.64 32.09
CA PRO A 122 32.86 14.75 32.44
C PRO A 122 33.62 13.41 32.68
N ILE A 123 34.82 13.55 33.10
CA ILE A 123 35.65 12.94 34.17
C ILE A 123 36.98 12.38 33.69
N MET A 124 37.99 12.95 34.37
CA MET A 124 39.42 12.68 34.29
C MET A 124 39.82 11.24 34.64
N ALA A 125 40.90 10.77 34.00
CA ALA A 125 42.03 10.13 34.70
C ALA A 125 43.32 10.32 33.89
N LYS A 126 44.36 10.72 34.59
CA LYS A 126 45.73 10.99 34.14
C LYS A 126 46.47 9.69 33.88
N SER A 127 47.29 9.65 32.86
CA SER A 127 48.71 9.27 33.00
C SER A 127 49.42 9.35 31.64
N GLY A 128 50.61 9.84 31.66
CA GLY A 128 51.48 10.29 30.63
C GLY A 128 52.19 9.21 29.84
N GLY A 129 52.86 9.65 28.78
CA GLY A 129 53.77 8.86 27.97
C GLY A 129 53.92 9.42 26.59
N SER A 130 55.00 10.19 26.40
CA SER A 130 55.54 10.62 25.11
C SER A 130 56.02 9.44 24.29
N HIS A 131 55.77 9.40 22.99
CA HIS A 131 56.77 9.00 21.99
C HIS A 131 56.33 9.39 20.57
N THR A 132 57.28 9.94 19.88
CA THR A 132 57.42 10.32 18.47
C THR A 132 57.42 9.11 17.55
N GLY A 133 56.83 9.21 16.31
CA GLY A 133 57.08 8.23 15.25
C GLY A 133 56.13 8.33 14.04
N SER A 134 56.65 8.98 13.03
CA SER A 134 56.50 8.78 11.57
C SER A 134 55.31 8.00 10.97
N GLY A 135 54.66 8.62 10.01
CA GLY A 135 54.28 8.24 8.67
C GLY A 135 53.70 6.84 8.41
N GLY A 136 52.48 6.81 7.97
CA GLY A 136 51.86 5.64 7.35
C GLY A 136 50.50 5.96 6.85
N ALA A 137 50.36 6.25 5.55
CA ALA A 137 49.06 6.37 4.88
C ALA A 137 48.40 5.00 4.83
N CYS A 138 47.34 4.79 5.57
CA CYS A 138 46.43 3.66 5.39
C CYS A 138 45.19 4.12 4.64
N SER A 139 45.14 3.73 3.38
CA SER A 139 43.94 3.75 2.55
C SER A 139 42.96 2.68 3.05
N PHE A 140 41.95 3.08 3.76
CA PHE A 140 40.78 2.23 4.01
C PHE A 140 39.69 2.61 3.00
N LEU A 141 39.47 1.73 2.00
CA LEU A 141 38.24 1.66 1.24
C LEU A 141 37.20 0.99 2.16
N PRO A 142 36.06 1.60 2.46
CA PRO A 142 35.00 0.89 3.12
C PRO A 142 34.33 -0.05 2.13
N ALA A 143 34.22 -1.33 2.53
CA ALA A 143 33.41 -2.35 1.87
C ALA A 143 31.99 -1.83 1.66
N ALA A 144 31.40 -2.17 0.51
CA ALA A 144 30.00 -1.90 0.15
C ALA A 144 29.05 -2.53 1.19
N GLY A 145 28.76 -1.79 2.25
CA GLY A 145 27.76 -2.12 3.26
C GLY A 145 26.42 -1.55 2.82
N GLN A 146 25.40 -2.36 2.91
CA GLN A 146 24.00 -1.98 2.74
C GLN A 146 23.72 -0.65 3.43
N VAL A 147 23.43 0.37 2.65
CA VAL A 147 22.95 1.66 3.16
C VAL A 147 21.52 1.41 3.61
N THR A 148 21.32 1.18 4.90
CA THR A 148 19.97 1.10 5.48
C THR A 148 19.32 2.47 5.33
N ALA A 149 18.11 2.51 4.81
CA ALA A 149 17.29 3.71 4.54
C ALA A 149 17.03 4.61 5.78
N VAL A 150 17.51 4.22 6.95
CA VAL A 150 17.36 4.92 8.23
C VAL A 150 18.10 6.28 8.27
N ALA A 151 19.04 6.53 7.36
CA ALA A 151 19.90 7.74 7.41
C ALA A 151 19.22 9.01 6.86
N PHE A 152 18.05 8.94 6.19
CA PHE A 152 17.45 10.09 5.50
C PHE A 152 16.04 10.48 5.96
N GLY A 153 15.51 9.91 7.06
CA GLY A 153 14.15 10.25 7.52
C GLY A 153 13.06 9.94 6.50
N LEU A 154 13.24 8.89 5.70
CA LEU A 154 12.21 8.39 4.80
C LEU A 154 11.23 7.52 5.60
N GLN A 155 9.97 7.88 5.59
CA GLN A 155 8.89 7.11 6.20
C GLN A 155 8.02 6.50 5.10
N GLU A 156 7.48 5.28 5.33
CA GLU A 156 6.46 4.70 4.47
C GLU A 156 5.33 5.70 4.25
N ASP A 157 4.92 5.87 3.01
CA ASP A 157 3.87 6.82 2.64
C ASP A 157 2.51 6.23 2.95
N THR A 158 2.13 6.37 4.21
CA THR A 158 0.87 5.90 4.76
C THR A 158 0.09 7.06 5.37
N PHE A 159 -1.22 6.95 5.31
CA PHE A 159 -2.15 7.77 6.08
C PHE A 159 -2.82 6.86 7.10
N GLN A 160 -2.97 7.34 8.32
CA GLN A 160 -3.76 6.67 9.35
C GLN A 160 -4.37 7.72 10.26
N GLN A 161 -5.69 7.73 10.36
CA GLN A 161 -6.40 8.48 11.38
C GLN A 161 -7.53 7.64 11.96
N TYR A 162 -7.74 7.78 13.25
CA TYR A 162 -8.90 7.24 13.92
C TYR A 162 -10.08 8.19 13.72
N VAL A 163 -11.29 7.63 13.82
CA VAL A 163 -12.54 8.36 13.62
C VAL A 163 -13.41 8.19 14.83
N LYS A 164 -13.96 9.30 15.32
CA LYS A 164 -14.92 9.30 16.43
C LYS A 164 -16.29 8.85 15.92
N PRO A 165 -16.84 7.72 16.40
CA PRO A 165 -18.19 7.30 16.05
C PRO A 165 -19.24 8.20 16.71
N GLU A 166 -20.33 8.50 15.99
CA GLU A 166 -21.36 9.45 16.45
C GLU A 166 -22.69 8.75 16.81
N ILE A 167 -23.02 7.62 16.17
CA ILE A 167 -24.23 6.84 16.45
C ILE A 167 -23.98 5.84 17.59
N ASN A 168 -22.86 5.12 17.52
CA ASN A 168 -22.43 4.16 18.53
C ASN A 168 -21.14 4.68 19.21
N PRO A 169 -21.21 5.77 20.00
CA PRO A 169 -20.01 6.43 20.54
C PRO A 169 -19.23 5.56 21.52
N LYS A 170 -19.90 4.59 22.16
CA LYS A 170 -19.26 3.64 23.08
C LYS A 170 -18.93 2.35 22.31
N LEU A 171 -17.63 2.03 22.26
CA LEU A 171 -17.18 0.77 21.67
C LEU A 171 -17.55 -0.41 22.56
N SER A 172 -18.00 -1.52 21.98
CA SER A 172 -18.18 -2.77 22.70
C SER A 172 -16.83 -3.40 23.09
N ASP A 173 -16.82 -4.21 24.14
CA ASP A 173 -15.63 -4.98 24.54
C ASP A 173 -15.18 -5.90 23.40
N PHE A 174 -16.12 -6.44 22.61
CA PHE A 174 -15.84 -7.22 21.42
C PHE A 174 -15.08 -6.39 20.38
N CYS A 175 -15.54 -5.18 20.07
CA CYS A 175 -14.89 -4.28 19.12
C CYS A 175 -13.46 -3.94 19.57
N ILE A 176 -13.29 -3.56 20.85
CA ILE A 176 -11.97 -3.24 21.42
C ILE A 176 -11.03 -4.46 21.36
N SER A 177 -11.52 -5.64 21.71
CA SER A 177 -10.74 -6.88 21.66
C SER A 177 -10.32 -7.24 20.24
N LEU A 178 -11.23 -7.10 19.27
CA LEU A 178 -11.02 -7.45 17.88
C LEU A 178 -10.02 -6.49 17.22
N THR A 179 -10.30 -5.17 17.28
CA THR A 179 -9.52 -4.16 16.54
C THR A 179 -8.32 -3.64 17.32
N GLY A 180 -8.34 -3.73 18.67
CA GLY A 180 -7.36 -3.11 19.56
C GLY A 180 -7.51 -1.60 19.69
N ILE A 181 -8.52 -1.02 19.06
CA ILE A 181 -8.82 0.41 19.17
C ILE A 181 -9.58 0.62 20.48
N THR A 182 -9.01 1.41 21.39
CA THR A 182 -9.60 1.68 22.68
C THR A 182 -10.56 2.87 22.65
N GLN A 183 -11.45 2.98 23.64
CA GLN A 183 -12.36 4.10 23.76
C GLN A 183 -11.63 5.45 23.79
N ASP A 184 -10.53 5.53 24.53
CA ASP A 184 -9.70 6.74 24.62
C ASP A 184 -9.17 7.25 23.27
N ILE A 185 -8.91 6.33 22.34
CA ILE A 185 -8.42 6.66 20.99
C ILE A 185 -9.53 7.34 20.20
N VAL A 186 -10.73 6.73 20.17
CA VAL A 186 -11.84 7.28 19.37
C VAL A 186 -12.44 8.53 20.01
N ASP A 187 -12.42 8.66 21.34
CA ASP A 187 -12.91 9.86 22.03
C ASP A 187 -12.10 11.12 21.67
N LYS A 188 -10.81 10.95 21.41
CA LYS A 188 -9.88 12.03 21.03
C LYS A 188 -9.81 12.25 19.51
N ALA A 189 -10.43 11.37 18.73
CA ALA A 189 -10.38 11.43 17.28
C ALA A 189 -11.34 12.47 16.70
N ASP A 190 -11.05 12.92 15.51
CA ASP A 190 -11.93 13.75 14.70
C ASP A 190 -13.15 12.96 14.21
N ILE A 191 -14.25 13.65 13.94
CA ILE A 191 -15.42 13.08 13.28
C ILE A 191 -15.12 12.75 11.81
N PHE A 192 -15.88 11.81 11.23
CA PHE A 192 -15.64 11.31 9.88
C PHE A 192 -15.49 12.38 8.79
N PRO A 193 -16.32 13.44 8.70
CA PRO A 193 -16.16 14.48 7.68
C PRO A 193 -14.79 15.16 7.71
N GLN A 194 -14.22 15.38 8.90
CA GLN A 194 -12.89 15.97 9.05
C GLN A 194 -11.80 15.01 8.60
N VAL A 195 -11.87 13.75 9.03
CA VAL A 195 -10.91 12.72 8.62
C VAL A 195 -10.95 12.50 7.10
N LEU A 196 -12.13 12.46 6.50
CA LEU A 196 -12.26 12.35 5.04
C LEU A 196 -11.62 13.53 4.31
N GLN A 197 -11.77 14.76 4.84
CA GLN A 197 -11.12 15.93 4.28
C GLN A 197 -9.59 15.81 4.38
N ASN A 198 -9.08 15.33 5.51
CA ASN A 198 -7.65 15.10 5.71
C ASN A 198 -7.09 14.05 4.72
N VAL A 199 -7.84 12.98 4.44
CA VAL A 199 -7.50 12.00 3.39
C VAL A 199 -7.42 12.66 2.02
N ILE A 200 -8.42 13.48 1.65
CA ILE A 200 -8.45 14.19 0.37
C ILE A 200 -7.24 15.13 0.24
N ASP A 201 -6.90 15.84 1.30
CA ASP A 201 -5.75 16.74 1.31
C ASP A 201 -4.43 15.98 1.27
N TRP A 202 -4.33 14.85 1.92
CA TRP A 202 -3.20 13.92 1.84
C TRP A 202 -3.00 13.42 0.41
N MET A 203 -4.08 13.01 -0.28
CA MET A 203 -4.04 12.59 -1.68
C MET A 203 -3.64 13.74 -2.61
N ARG A 204 -4.17 14.95 -2.39
CA ARG A 204 -3.86 16.15 -3.16
C ARG A 204 -2.38 16.55 -3.03
N GLN A 205 -1.82 16.48 -1.81
CA GLN A 205 -0.38 16.76 -1.58
C GLN A 205 0.54 15.81 -2.36
N ARG A 206 0.06 14.63 -2.73
CA ARG A 206 0.75 13.63 -3.54
C ARG A 206 0.41 13.70 -5.02
N GLU A 207 -0.31 14.75 -5.42
CA GLU A 207 -0.71 15.00 -6.80
C GLU A 207 -1.49 13.82 -7.42
N LEU A 208 -2.17 12.99 -6.59
CA LEU A 208 -2.98 11.87 -7.05
C LEU A 208 -4.23 12.38 -7.78
N GLY A 209 -4.44 11.89 -9.00
CA GLY A 209 -5.55 12.31 -9.86
C GLY A 209 -5.31 13.61 -10.65
N THR A 210 -4.15 14.24 -10.49
CA THR A 210 -3.71 15.40 -11.28
C THR A 210 -2.48 15.05 -12.10
N LYS A 211 -1.35 14.82 -11.45
CA LYS A 211 -0.11 14.43 -12.10
C LYS A 211 0.03 12.92 -12.22
N TYR A 212 -0.40 12.21 -11.20
CA TYR A 212 -0.27 10.75 -11.14
C TYR A 212 -1.63 10.07 -11.20
N SER A 213 -1.74 9.07 -12.07
CA SER A 213 -2.89 8.18 -12.14
C SER A 213 -2.88 7.21 -10.96
N TYR A 214 -4.05 6.95 -10.37
CA TYR A 214 -4.16 6.04 -9.25
C TYR A 214 -5.47 5.26 -9.26
N SER A 215 -5.53 4.18 -8.48
CA SER A 215 -6.76 3.46 -8.17
C SER A 215 -6.79 3.11 -6.69
N MET A 216 -8.02 3.08 -6.12
CA MET A 216 -8.25 2.48 -4.82
C MET A 216 -8.20 0.96 -4.94
N LEU A 217 -7.73 0.29 -3.88
CA LEU A 217 -7.71 -1.15 -3.75
C LEU A 217 -8.13 -1.55 -2.34
N THR A 218 -9.00 -2.57 -2.23
CA THR A 218 -9.48 -3.09 -0.95
C THR A 218 -9.40 -4.62 -0.94
N ASP A 219 -9.41 -5.21 0.28
CA ASP A 219 -9.46 -6.66 0.42
C ASP A 219 -10.72 -7.24 -0.24
N GLY A 220 -11.87 -6.61 -0.01
CA GLY A 220 -13.15 -7.04 -0.53
C GLY A 220 -14.01 -5.92 -1.11
N SER A 221 -15.32 -6.13 -1.11
CA SER A 221 -16.28 -5.14 -1.59
C SER A 221 -16.77 -4.22 -0.49
N TRP A 222 -16.69 -4.66 0.77
CA TRP A 222 -17.43 -4.04 1.87
C TRP A 222 -16.90 -2.68 2.27
N ASP A 223 -15.60 -2.47 2.21
CA ASP A 223 -14.98 -1.18 2.52
C ASP A 223 -15.67 -0.04 1.77
N MET A 224 -15.75 -0.16 0.46
CA MET A 224 -16.31 0.88 -0.38
C MET A 224 -17.85 0.80 -0.47
N SER A 225 -18.42 -0.39 -0.65
CA SER A 225 -19.86 -0.54 -0.92
C SER A 225 -20.73 -0.49 0.33
N LYS A 226 -20.19 -0.89 1.49
CA LYS A 226 -20.92 -0.94 2.77
C LYS A 226 -20.40 0.13 3.73
N PHE A 227 -19.19 0.00 4.28
CA PHE A 227 -18.69 0.87 5.33
C PHE A 227 -18.64 2.34 4.91
N LEU A 228 -17.91 2.67 3.86
CA LEU A 228 -17.82 4.05 3.38
C LEU A 228 -19.17 4.60 2.89
N ASN A 229 -20.01 3.77 2.27
CA ASN A 229 -21.31 4.18 1.79
C ASN A 229 -22.28 4.50 2.93
N ILE A 230 -22.32 3.66 3.97
CA ILE A 230 -23.12 3.89 5.18
C ILE A 230 -22.60 5.14 5.89
N GLN A 231 -21.29 5.23 6.11
CA GLN A 231 -20.67 6.36 6.79
C GLN A 231 -20.98 7.69 6.11
N CYS A 232 -20.90 7.76 4.78
CA CYS A 232 -21.27 8.98 4.05
C CYS A 232 -22.74 9.37 4.24
N ARG A 233 -23.66 8.37 4.31
CA ARG A 233 -25.08 8.63 4.55
C ARG A 233 -25.33 9.14 5.97
N ILE A 234 -24.71 8.52 6.97
CA ILE A 234 -24.79 8.93 8.38
C ILE A 234 -24.31 10.37 8.52
N SER A 235 -23.14 10.68 7.99
CA SER A 235 -22.54 12.01 8.06
C SER A 235 -23.16 13.02 7.09
N ARG A 236 -24.19 12.64 6.33
CA ARG A 236 -24.91 13.48 5.34
C ARG A 236 -23.99 14.14 4.32
N ILE A 237 -22.93 13.44 3.93
CA ILE A 237 -21.98 13.92 2.94
C ILE A 237 -22.09 13.11 1.64
N LYS A 238 -21.69 13.74 0.54
CA LYS A 238 -21.68 13.08 -0.76
C LYS A 238 -20.59 12.01 -0.80
N TYR A 239 -20.94 10.83 -1.33
CA TYR A 239 -19.97 9.76 -1.55
C TYR A 239 -18.78 10.25 -2.41
N PRO A 240 -17.53 10.09 -1.95
CA PRO A 240 -16.36 10.67 -2.58
C PRO A 240 -16.10 10.08 -3.98
N SER A 241 -15.71 10.93 -4.93
CA SER A 241 -15.49 10.50 -6.32
C SER A 241 -14.36 9.51 -6.46
N PHE A 242 -13.31 9.62 -5.65
CA PHE A 242 -12.14 8.75 -5.68
C PHE A 242 -12.47 7.29 -5.31
N ALA A 243 -13.50 7.07 -4.48
CA ALA A 243 -13.89 5.75 -4.00
C ALA A 243 -14.98 5.06 -4.86
N LYS A 244 -15.47 5.72 -5.95
CA LYS A 244 -16.57 5.16 -6.78
C LYS A 244 -16.19 3.93 -7.59
N LYS A 245 -14.89 3.73 -7.82
CA LYS A 245 -14.34 2.61 -8.58
C LYS A 245 -13.11 2.11 -7.85
N TRP A 246 -12.98 0.80 -7.69
CA TRP A 246 -11.85 0.22 -6.98
C TRP A 246 -11.46 -1.16 -7.51
N ILE A 247 -10.31 -1.62 -7.07
CA ILE A 247 -9.81 -2.96 -7.30
C ILE A 247 -10.15 -3.80 -6.07
N ASN A 248 -11.04 -4.78 -6.22
CA ASN A 248 -11.21 -5.83 -5.24
C ASN A 248 -10.13 -6.87 -5.47
N ILE A 249 -9.17 -6.96 -4.52
CA ILE A 249 -7.99 -7.83 -4.70
C ILE A 249 -8.36 -9.31 -4.67
N ARG A 250 -9.37 -9.72 -3.89
CA ARG A 250 -9.84 -11.11 -3.85
C ARG A 250 -10.29 -11.59 -5.24
N LYS A 251 -11.03 -10.75 -5.97
CA LYS A 251 -11.44 -11.05 -7.35
C LYS A 251 -10.25 -11.10 -8.28
N SER A 252 -9.34 -10.13 -8.20
CA SER A 252 -8.13 -10.10 -9.02
C SER A 252 -7.27 -11.33 -8.76
N TYR A 253 -7.04 -11.66 -7.48
CA TYR A 253 -6.26 -12.82 -7.05
C TYR A 253 -6.87 -14.14 -7.55
N GLY A 254 -8.15 -14.35 -7.28
CA GLY A 254 -8.86 -15.56 -7.70
C GLY A 254 -8.84 -15.76 -9.22
N ASN A 255 -9.06 -14.68 -9.97
CA ASN A 255 -9.02 -14.71 -11.43
C ASN A 255 -7.61 -14.95 -11.98
N PHE A 256 -6.59 -14.36 -11.36
CA PHE A 256 -5.21 -14.46 -11.83
C PHE A 256 -4.60 -15.82 -11.52
N TYR A 257 -4.68 -16.30 -10.29
CA TYR A 257 -4.12 -17.59 -9.88
C TYR A 257 -5.04 -18.77 -10.12
N LYS A 258 -6.30 -18.53 -10.53
CA LYS A 258 -7.31 -19.56 -10.82
C LYS A 258 -7.68 -20.37 -9.56
N VAL A 259 -7.86 -19.68 -8.45
CA VAL A 259 -8.28 -20.28 -7.18
C VAL A 259 -9.71 -19.89 -6.83
N PRO A 260 -10.46 -20.75 -6.11
CA PRO A 260 -11.84 -20.48 -5.73
C PRO A 260 -11.91 -19.39 -4.64
N ARG A 261 -13.10 -18.79 -4.48
CA ARG A 261 -13.34 -17.66 -3.56
C ARG A 261 -12.97 -17.96 -2.10
N ASN A 262 -13.15 -19.19 -1.64
CA ASN A 262 -12.78 -19.57 -0.26
C ASN A 262 -11.27 -19.54 -0.01
N GLN A 263 -10.44 -19.48 -1.03
CA GLN A 263 -8.98 -19.34 -0.96
C GLN A 263 -8.50 -17.90 -1.19
N THR A 264 -9.37 -16.93 -1.10
CA THR A 264 -9.05 -15.51 -1.30
C THR A 264 -9.21 -14.66 -0.03
N LYS A 265 -9.23 -15.28 1.17
CA LYS A 265 -9.12 -14.56 2.44
C LYS A 265 -7.69 -14.02 2.59
N LEU A 266 -7.51 -12.87 3.23
CA LEU A 266 -6.22 -12.18 3.38
C LEU A 266 -5.10 -13.12 3.86
N THR A 267 -5.31 -13.82 4.96
CA THR A 267 -4.32 -14.77 5.52
C THR A 267 -4.00 -15.91 4.56
N ILE A 268 -5.03 -16.48 3.90
CA ILE A 268 -4.85 -17.56 2.93
C ILE A 268 -4.10 -17.08 1.68
N MET A 269 -4.36 -15.87 1.20
CA MET A 269 -3.62 -15.29 0.07
C MET A 269 -2.13 -15.13 0.41
N LEU A 270 -1.82 -14.62 1.61
CA LEU A 270 -0.44 -14.50 2.10
C LEU A 270 0.25 -15.86 2.16
N GLU A 271 -0.36 -16.85 2.83
CA GLU A 271 0.17 -18.21 2.95
C GLU A 271 0.43 -18.85 1.57
N ASN A 272 -0.54 -18.75 0.65
CA ASN A 272 -0.42 -19.29 -0.70
C ASN A 272 0.71 -18.64 -1.49
N LEU A 273 1.00 -17.35 -1.25
CA LEU A 273 2.13 -16.63 -1.83
C LEU A 273 3.46 -16.95 -1.13
N GLY A 274 3.42 -17.66 0.01
CA GLY A 274 4.59 -17.96 0.84
C GLY A 274 5.05 -16.77 1.67
N MET A 275 4.11 -15.93 2.11
CA MET A 275 4.34 -14.77 2.96
C MET A 275 3.64 -14.98 4.30
N ASN A 276 4.26 -14.51 5.38
CA ASN A 276 3.64 -14.45 6.70
C ASN A 276 2.90 -13.12 6.84
N TYR A 277 1.84 -13.12 7.66
CA TYR A 277 1.19 -11.90 8.10
C TYR A 277 2.17 -11.08 8.94
N ASP A 278 2.18 -9.77 8.75
CA ASP A 278 3.04 -8.81 9.45
C ASP A 278 2.17 -7.82 10.23
N GLY A 279 2.46 -7.63 11.52
CA GLY A 279 1.68 -6.77 12.40
C GLY A 279 0.52 -7.52 13.09
N ARG A 280 -0.54 -6.78 13.43
CA ARG A 280 -1.71 -7.27 14.15
C ARG A 280 -2.90 -7.44 13.21
N PRO A 281 -3.54 -8.62 13.13
CA PRO A 281 -4.81 -8.80 12.44
C PRO A 281 -5.90 -7.88 13.04
N HIS A 282 -6.76 -7.35 12.18
CA HIS A 282 -7.78 -6.36 12.54
C HIS A 282 -7.20 -5.04 13.07
N SER A 283 -6.04 -4.65 12.59
CA SER A 283 -5.53 -3.29 12.57
C SER A 283 -5.60 -2.82 11.12
N GLY A 284 -6.43 -1.84 10.83
CA GLY A 284 -6.68 -1.43 9.46
C GLY A 284 -5.40 -1.04 8.72
N LEU A 285 -4.44 -0.39 9.40
CA LEU A 285 -3.14 -0.08 8.80
C LEU A 285 -2.31 -1.33 8.52
N ASP A 286 -2.25 -2.29 9.45
CA ASP A 286 -1.48 -3.52 9.26
C ASP A 286 -2.12 -4.41 8.19
N ASP A 287 -3.46 -4.54 8.18
CA ASP A 287 -4.20 -5.23 7.13
C ASP A 287 -3.98 -4.57 5.77
N SER A 288 -4.05 -3.23 5.68
CA SER A 288 -3.74 -2.49 4.45
C SER A 288 -2.31 -2.72 3.96
N LYS A 289 -1.32 -2.80 4.86
CA LYS A 289 0.08 -3.13 4.50
C LYS A 289 0.20 -4.55 3.97
N ASN A 290 -0.44 -5.52 4.59
CA ASN A 290 -0.44 -6.90 4.12
C ASN A 290 -1.14 -7.05 2.75
N ILE A 291 -2.24 -6.35 2.54
CA ILE A 291 -2.93 -6.26 1.24
C ILE A 291 -2.01 -5.62 0.19
N ALA A 292 -1.28 -4.55 0.54
CA ALA A 292 -0.30 -3.92 -0.34
C ALA A 292 0.82 -4.91 -0.75
N ARG A 293 1.33 -5.71 0.19
CA ARG A 293 2.33 -6.76 -0.09
C ARG A 293 1.81 -7.82 -1.07
N ILE A 294 0.54 -8.21 -0.94
CA ILE A 294 -0.12 -9.11 -1.91
C ILE A 294 -0.21 -8.45 -3.28
N ALA A 295 -0.66 -7.19 -3.35
CA ALA A 295 -0.77 -6.44 -4.60
C ALA A 295 0.59 -6.33 -5.31
N ILE A 296 1.64 -5.97 -4.59
CA ILE A 296 3.02 -5.92 -5.09
C ILE A 296 3.44 -7.28 -5.66
N ARG A 297 3.20 -8.36 -4.92
CA ARG A 297 3.53 -9.72 -5.38
C ARG A 297 2.77 -10.10 -6.65
N MET A 298 1.50 -9.76 -6.73
CA MET A 298 0.70 -10.00 -7.92
C MET A 298 1.23 -9.23 -9.14
N LEU A 299 1.62 -7.97 -8.96
CA LEU A 299 2.25 -7.15 -10.02
C LEU A 299 3.59 -7.77 -10.46
N GLN A 300 4.43 -8.20 -9.51
CA GLN A 300 5.70 -8.91 -9.81
C GLN A 300 5.47 -10.20 -10.59
N ASP A 301 4.40 -10.93 -10.28
CA ASP A 301 4.00 -12.15 -10.98
C ASP A 301 3.33 -11.86 -12.34
N GLY A 302 3.19 -10.58 -12.72
CA GLY A 302 2.66 -10.13 -14.01
C GLY A 302 1.14 -10.07 -14.06
N CYS A 303 0.50 -9.85 -12.91
CA CYS A 303 -0.92 -9.51 -12.86
C CYS A 303 -1.13 -8.05 -13.25
N ASP A 304 -2.10 -7.79 -14.09
CA ASP A 304 -2.57 -6.44 -14.39
C ASP A 304 -3.73 -6.12 -13.42
N LEU A 305 -3.46 -5.30 -12.41
CA LEU A 305 -4.44 -4.88 -11.43
C LEU A 305 -5.31 -3.76 -12.01
N ARG A 306 -6.56 -4.07 -12.34
CA ARG A 306 -7.54 -3.14 -12.90
C ARG A 306 -8.78 -3.05 -12.04
N VAL A 307 -9.46 -1.90 -12.09
CA VAL A 307 -10.78 -1.71 -11.49
C VAL A 307 -11.71 -2.83 -11.93
N ASN A 308 -12.30 -3.51 -10.94
CA ASN A 308 -13.24 -4.62 -11.16
C ASN A 308 -14.55 -4.48 -10.38
N GLU A 309 -14.68 -3.43 -9.58
CA GLU A 309 -15.89 -3.04 -8.87
C GLU A 309 -16.12 -1.54 -8.92
N ARG A 310 -17.39 -1.17 -8.85
CA ARG A 310 -17.84 0.23 -8.76
C ARG A 310 -19.12 0.35 -7.95
N ILE A 311 -19.37 1.53 -7.41
CA ILE A 311 -20.68 1.90 -6.83
C ILE A 311 -21.37 2.90 -7.75
N HIS A 312 -22.66 2.68 -8.02
CA HIS A 312 -23.49 3.59 -8.79
C HIS A 312 -24.89 3.64 -8.16
N GLY A 313 -25.38 4.85 -7.88
CA GLY A 313 -26.68 5.02 -7.19
C GLY A 313 -26.76 4.31 -5.83
N GLY A 314 -25.62 4.14 -5.14
CA GLY A 314 -25.54 3.41 -3.85
C GLY A 314 -25.50 1.89 -3.99
N GLN A 315 -25.50 1.36 -5.22
CA GLN A 315 -25.45 -0.08 -5.48
C GLN A 315 -24.09 -0.53 -5.99
N LEU A 316 -23.63 -1.69 -5.51
CA LEU A 316 -22.41 -2.33 -5.96
C LEU A 316 -22.61 -2.94 -7.35
N MET A 317 -21.68 -2.66 -8.25
CA MET A 317 -21.65 -3.23 -9.59
C MET A 317 -20.26 -3.85 -9.87
N THR A 318 -20.27 -5.04 -10.47
CA THR A 318 -19.04 -5.66 -11.00
C THR A 318 -18.72 -5.07 -12.38
N VAL A 319 -17.47 -4.69 -12.59
CA VAL A 319 -16.97 -4.25 -13.89
C VAL A 319 -16.35 -5.46 -14.58
N SER A 320 -16.98 -5.94 -15.66
CA SER A 320 -16.38 -6.95 -16.53
C SER A 320 -15.22 -6.32 -17.28
N SER A 321 -14.01 -6.83 -17.11
CA SER A 321 -12.87 -6.52 -17.96
C SER A 321 -12.99 -7.34 -19.27
N SER A 322 -13.99 -7.05 -20.08
CA SER A 322 -13.95 -7.45 -21.48
C SER A 322 -12.95 -6.51 -22.15
N VAL A 323 -11.71 -6.94 -22.29
CA VAL A 323 -10.82 -6.41 -23.34
C VAL A 323 -11.54 -6.77 -24.64
N PRO A 324 -11.91 -5.82 -25.51
CA PRO A 324 -12.33 -6.18 -26.85
C PRO A 324 -11.18 -6.95 -27.49
N LEU A 325 -11.40 -8.20 -27.88
CA LEU A 325 -10.52 -8.88 -28.80
C LEU A 325 -10.57 -8.05 -30.08
N GLU A 326 -9.49 -7.36 -30.42
CA GLU A 326 -9.36 -6.73 -31.72
C GLU A 326 -9.65 -7.82 -32.78
N GLY A 327 -10.73 -7.62 -33.53
CA GLY A 327 -11.11 -8.53 -34.61
C GLY A 327 -12.49 -9.23 -34.46
N ALA A 328 -13.22 -9.06 -33.36
CA ALA A 328 -14.58 -9.55 -33.29
C ALA A 328 -15.54 -8.55 -33.99
N PRO A 329 -16.35 -8.99 -35.00
CA PRO A 329 -17.34 -8.12 -35.63
C PRO A 329 -18.36 -7.66 -34.57
N ALA A 330 -18.74 -6.38 -34.65
CA ALA A 330 -19.73 -5.79 -33.74
C ALA A 330 -21.03 -6.64 -33.73
N PRO A 331 -21.64 -6.88 -32.55
CA PRO A 331 -22.92 -7.60 -32.50
C PRO A 331 -23.96 -6.81 -33.27
N GLN A 332 -24.51 -7.43 -34.31
CA GLN A 332 -25.57 -6.85 -35.10
C GLN A 332 -26.83 -6.80 -34.22
N MET A 333 -27.37 -5.61 -34.03
CA MET A 333 -28.69 -5.41 -33.40
C MET A 333 -29.76 -6.13 -34.18
N PRO A 334 -30.69 -6.84 -33.51
CA PRO A 334 -31.83 -7.44 -34.20
C PRO A 334 -32.67 -6.35 -34.85
N ARG A 335 -32.85 -6.43 -36.16
CA ARG A 335 -33.78 -5.57 -36.89
C ARG A 335 -35.20 -6.02 -36.53
N TYR A 336 -35.92 -5.23 -35.74
CA TYR A 336 -37.36 -5.38 -35.62
C TYR A 336 -37.97 -5.07 -36.99
N ARG A 337 -38.62 -6.06 -37.59
CA ARG A 337 -39.52 -5.85 -38.74
C ARG A 337 -40.80 -5.22 -38.20
N ASN A 338 -41.17 -4.06 -38.74
CA ASN A 338 -42.51 -3.48 -38.62
C ASN A 338 -43.54 -4.39 -39.26
#